data_9f4e60db9b0123b662a3d501ad1d0b3e
#
_entry.id   9f4e60db9b0123b662a3d501ad1d0b3e
#
_cell.length_a   1.000
_cell.length_b   1.000
_cell.length_c   1.000
_cell.angle_alpha   90.00
_cell.angle_beta   90.00
_cell.angle_gamma   90.00
#
_symmetry.space_group_name_H-M   'P 1'
#
loop_
_entity.id
_entity.type
_entity.pdbx_description
1 polymer ?
#
loop_
_entity_poly.entity_id
_entity_poly.type
_entity_poly.pdbx_seq_one_letter_code
_entity_poly.pdbx_strand_id
1 'polypeptide(L)'
;MDNIVENAINIFTDGSSYSGPRKGGMGILFVVINDEGHEETLEHMPLGHKGANNQQMELQACVEAFDFLLSKYSSLSLGEYRRIIVNTDSMYLKENFNRAKYEWPKSKWLKRDGSPVENAEIWKNLVKRSQKLGKPVDIHWVKGHKSSVGNKAADKMAKRSAKGPLRPPLTVVSVRRKTTDKSVQRGSVILSGQRLSVRIIVTERLNVQKVWKYKYEVLSKSSLFHGNIDLAFSQLQLRDGHSYFVLMNDDTKNPRILKCYREVMLRGIPQPGKAKSDLKSVAPQVVSGSPSS
;
A
#
# COMPACT_ATOMS: atom_id res chain seq x y z
N MET A 1 3.18 -36.32 -9.03
CA MET A 1 3.23 -36.47 -7.57
C MET A 1 3.75 -35.17 -6.99
N ASP A 2 3.23 -34.74 -5.86
CA ASP A 2 3.74 -33.56 -5.17
C ASP A 2 5.13 -33.88 -4.61
N ASN A 3 6.04 -32.92 -4.68
CA ASN A 3 7.37 -33.09 -4.09
C ASN A 3 7.30 -32.73 -2.60
N ILE A 4 6.92 -33.71 -1.76
CA ILE A 4 6.86 -33.55 -0.31
C ILE A 4 8.28 -33.67 0.25
N VAL A 5 8.70 -32.66 1.00
CA VAL A 5 10.02 -32.60 1.63
C VAL A 5 9.94 -33.25 3.01
N GLU A 6 10.79 -34.25 3.25
CA GLU A 6 10.93 -34.87 4.57
C GLU A 6 11.49 -33.92 5.62
N ASN A 7 11.24 -34.19 6.89
CA ASN A 7 11.63 -33.32 8.02
C ASN A 7 11.16 -31.85 7.88
N ALA A 8 10.07 -31.64 7.13
CA ALA A 8 9.48 -30.35 6.88
C ALA A 8 7.96 -30.38 7.04
N ILE A 9 7.37 -29.27 7.47
CA ILE A 9 5.95 -29.06 7.32
C ILE A 9 5.72 -28.50 5.90
N ASN A 10 5.13 -29.32 5.04
CA ASN A 10 4.73 -28.89 3.69
C ASN A 10 3.33 -28.30 3.75
N ILE A 11 3.15 -27.10 3.27
CA ILE A 11 1.88 -26.37 3.28
C ILE A 11 1.50 -26.08 1.85
N PHE A 12 0.32 -26.50 1.42
CA PHE A 12 -0.28 -26.07 0.16
C PHE A 12 -1.29 -24.97 0.46
N THR A 13 -1.15 -23.82 -0.18
CA THR A 13 -2.04 -22.68 0.03
C THR A 13 -2.62 -22.21 -1.28
N ASP A 14 -3.91 -21.88 -1.27
CA ASP A 14 -4.59 -21.24 -2.39
C ASP A 14 -5.57 -20.18 -1.93
N GLY A 15 -5.75 -19.15 -2.77
CA GLY A 15 -6.70 -18.09 -2.61
C GLY A 15 -7.68 -18.05 -3.77
N SER A 16 -8.97 -17.92 -3.49
CA SER A 16 -10.01 -17.80 -4.50
C SER A 16 -10.80 -16.52 -4.33
N SER A 17 -11.18 -15.84 -5.42
CA SER A 17 -12.04 -14.68 -5.37
C SER A 17 -13.13 -14.66 -6.43
N TYR A 18 -14.28 -14.07 -6.10
CA TYR A 18 -15.44 -13.88 -6.98
C TYR A 18 -15.76 -12.39 -7.11
N SER A 19 -16.26 -11.98 -8.27
CA SER A 19 -16.41 -10.56 -8.63
C SER A 19 -17.76 -9.92 -8.30
N GLY A 20 -18.82 -10.67 -8.18
CA GLY A 20 -20.15 -10.08 -7.97
C GLY A 20 -21.03 -10.76 -6.90
N PRO A 21 -21.13 -10.26 -5.67
CA PRO A 21 -20.29 -9.25 -5.02
C PRO A 21 -18.89 -9.77 -4.73
N ARG A 22 -17.89 -8.88 -4.69
CA ARG A 22 -16.52 -9.31 -4.45
C ARG A 22 -16.37 -9.97 -3.09
N LYS A 23 -15.88 -11.21 -3.11
CA LYS A 23 -15.62 -12.04 -1.93
C LYS A 23 -14.48 -12.99 -2.22
N GLY A 24 -13.72 -13.34 -1.20
CA GLY A 24 -12.59 -14.26 -1.35
C GLY A 24 -12.59 -15.32 -0.25
N GLY A 25 -11.94 -16.42 -0.52
CA GLY A 25 -11.75 -17.53 0.40
C GLY A 25 -10.36 -18.11 0.33
N MET A 26 -10.03 -18.95 1.29
CA MET A 26 -8.70 -19.52 1.49
C MET A 26 -8.80 -21.01 1.73
N GLY A 27 -7.81 -21.75 1.22
CA GLY A 27 -7.64 -23.17 1.47
C GLY A 27 -6.21 -23.49 1.83
N ILE A 28 -6.02 -24.32 2.82
CA ILE A 28 -4.73 -24.69 3.38
C ILE A 28 -4.72 -26.20 3.63
N LEU A 29 -3.73 -26.89 3.09
CA LEU A 29 -3.45 -28.29 3.38
C LEU A 29 -2.04 -28.40 3.95
N PHE A 30 -1.91 -28.91 5.14
CA PHE A 30 -0.62 -29.31 5.72
C PHE A 30 -0.36 -30.76 5.38
N VAL A 31 0.89 -31.09 5.02
CA VAL A 31 1.35 -32.43 4.73
C VAL A 31 2.68 -32.62 5.45
N VAL A 32 2.77 -33.68 6.24
CA VAL A 32 4.00 -34.09 6.93
C VAL A 32 4.26 -35.55 6.66
N ILE A 33 5.51 -35.96 6.74
CA ILE A 33 5.90 -37.37 6.77
C ILE A 33 6.07 -37.75 8.22
N ASN A 34 5.36 -38.76 8.71
CA ASN A 34 5.49 -39.30 10.05
C ASN A 34 6.71 -40.20 10.19
N ASP A 35 6.98 -40.68 11.40
CA ASP A 35 8.13 -41.54 11.72
C ASP A 35 8.11 -42.88 10.98
N GLU A 36 6.94 -43.33 10.51
CA GLU A 36 6.76 -44.55 9.73
C GLU A 36 6.95 -44.32 8.23
N GLY A 37 7.21 -43.07 7.80
CA GLY A 37 7.36 -42.70 6.39
C GLY A 37 6.05 -42.47 5.63
N HIS A 38 4.91 -42.41 6.33
CA HIS A 38 3.61 -42.17 5.71
C HIS A 38 3.28 -40.67 5.70
N GLU A 39 2.59 -40.26 4.62
CA GLU A 39 2.06 -38.90 4.52
C GLU A 39 0.82 -38.72 5.43
N GLU A 40 0.91 -37.77 6.36
CA GLU A 40 -0.24 -37.31 7.13
C GLU A 40 -0.67 -35.93 6.65
N THR A 41 -1.98 -35.77 6.52
CA THR A 41 -2.56 -34.52 5.99
C THR A 41 -3.53 -33.89 6.97
N LEU A 42 -3.51 -32.55 7.05
CA LEU A 42 -4.44 -31.77 7.84
C LEU A 42 -5.03 -30.64 7.00
N GLU A 43 -6.34 -30.67 6.79
CA GLU A 43 -7.08 -29.61 6.11
C GLU A 43 -7.41 -28.46 7.06
N HIS A 44 -7.15 -27.23 6.63
CA HIS A 44 -7.56 -26.02 7.35
C HIS A 44 -8.24 -25.06 6.37
N MET A 45 -9.48 -24.73 6.63
CA MET A 45 -10.32 -23.86 5.80
C MET A 45 -10.80 -22.67 6.61
N PRO A 46 -10.03 -21.58 6.69
CA PRO A 46 -10.46 -20.36 7.37
C PRO A 46 -11.66 -19.72 6.69
N LEU A 47 -12.40 -18.89 7.45
CA LEU A 47 -13.47 -18.07 6.87
C LEU A 47 -12.89 -17.09 5.85
N GLY A 48 -13.57 -16.95 4.71
CA GLY A 48 -13.21 -15.99 3.67
C GLY A 48 -13.44 -14.52 4.08
N HIS A 49 -13.17 -13.59 3.19
CA HIS A 49 -13.30 -12.16 3.42
C HIS A 49 -14.17 -11.47 2.36
N LYS A 50 -15.01 -10.52 2.80
CA LYS A 50 -15.75 -9.63 1.90
C LYS A 50 -14.76 -8.69 1.19
N GLY A 51 -15.03 -8.35 -0.07
CA GLY A 51 -14.25 -7.36 -0.82
C GLY A 51 -12.83 -7.76 -1.22
N ALA A 52 -12.37 -8.96 -0.85
CA ALA A 52 -11.00 -9.40 -1.12
C ALA A 52 -10.80 -9.81 -2.59
N ASN A 53 -9.62 -9.51 -3.12
CA ASN A 53 -9.16 -10.00 -4.43
C ASN A 53 -8.31 -11.27 -4.28
N ASN A 54 -7.95 -11.88 -5.42
CA ASN A 54 -7.20 -13.14 -5.43
C ASN A 54 -5.86 -13.03 -4.72
N GLN A 55 -5.05 -12.03 -5.05
CA GLN A 55 -3.73 -11.82 -4.43
C GLN A 55 -3.82 -11.64 -2.91
N GLN A 56 -4.85 -10.94 -2.43
CA GLN A 56 -5.08 -10.80 -0.99
C GLN A 56 -5.39 -12.14 -0.33
N MET A 57 -6.15 -13.01 -1.00
CA MET A 57 -6.50 -14.32 -0.46
C MET A 57 -5.30 -15.28 -0.47
N GLU A 58 -4.48 -15.26 -1.51
CA GLU A 58 -3.24 -16.03 -1.58
C GLU A 58 -2.28 -15.66 -0.44
N LEU A 59 -2.07 -14.36 -0.19
CA LEU A 59 -1.26 -13.89 0.93
C LEU A 59 -1.87 -14.25 2.28
N GLN A 60 -3.18 -14.04 2.43
CA GLN A 60 -3.87 -14.29 3.69
C GLN A 60 -3.93 -15.79 4.01
N ALA A 61 -4.01 -16.68 3.01
CA ALA A 61 -3.91 -18.11 3.23
C ALA A 61 -2.58 -18.49 3.91
N CYS A 62 -1.47 -17.89 3.49
CA CYS A 62 -0.18 -18.10 4.17
C CYS A 62 -0.15 -17.51 5.60
N VAL A 63 -0.78 -16.34 5.80
CA VAL A 63 -0.92 -15.75 7.15
C VAL A 63 -1.69 -16.67 8.08
N GLU A 64 -2.83 -17.20 7.63
CA GLU A 64 -3.66 -18.13 8.40
C GLU A 64 -2.93 -19.47 8.65
N ALA A 65 -2.18 -19.97 7.66
CA ALA A 65 -1.36 -21.16 7.85
C ALA A 65 -0.31 -20.98 8.97
N PHE A 66 0.37 -19.86 8.99
CA PHE A 66 1.36 -19.55 10.02
C PHE A 66 0.71 -19.28 11.38
N ASP A 67 -0.44 -18.62 11.42
CA ASP A 67 -1.21 -18.43 12.66
C ASP A 67 -1.68 -19.77 13.24
N PHE A 68 -2.10 -20.70 12.38
CA PHE A 68 -2.44 -22.06 12.81
C PHE A 68 -1.24 -22.76 13.48
N LEU A 69 -0.07 -22.75 12.84
CA LEU A 69 1.15 -23.35 13.39
C LEU A 69 1.61 -22.70 14.70
N LEU A 70 1.38 -21.40 14.87
CA LEU A 70 1.70 -20.66 16.08
C LEU A 70 0.64 -20.81 17.19
N SER A 71 -0.49 -21.40 16.87
CA SER A 71 -1.60 -21.59 17.80
C SER A 71 -1.29 -22.71 18.81
N LYS A 72 -1.70 -22.53 20.06
CA LYS A 72 -1.68 -23.59 21.09
C LYS A 72 -2.59 -24.79 20.76
N TYR A 73 -3.46 -24.64 19.78
CA TYR A 73 -4.36 -25.70 19.30
C TYR A 73 -3.83 -26.41 18.05
N SER A 74 -2.63 -26.07 17.58
CA SER A 74 -2.00 -26.80 16.48
C SER A 74 -1.72 -28.24 16.91
N SER A 75 -2.15 -29.21 16.11
CA SER A 75 -1.79 -30.61 16.26
C SER A 75 -0.38 -30.91 15.72
N LEU A 76 0.21 -29.95 14.97
CA LEU A 76 1.54 -30.08 14.38
C LEU A 76 2.57 -29.45 15.32
N SER A 77 3.50 -30.25 15.82
CA SER A 77 4.59 -29.80 16.67
C SER A 77 5.70 -29.18 15.82
N LEU A 78 5.84 -27.84 15.89
CA LEU A 78 6.92 -27.15 15.17
C LEU A 78 8.32 -27.65 15.55
N GLY A 79 8.49 -28.18 16.77
CA GLY A 79 9.78 -28.67 17.28
C GLY A 79 10.34 -29.85 16.50
N GLU A 80 9.47 -30.69 15.95
CA GLU A 80 9.81 -31.94 15.26
C GLU A 80 10.36 -31.72 13.85
N TYR A 81 10.07 -30.61 13.23
CA TYR A 81 10.43 -30.33 11.84
C TYR A 81 11.52 -29.27 11.72
N ARG A 82 12.42 -29.42 10.76
CA ARG A 82 13.54 -28.49 10.55
C ARG A 82 13.17 -27.22 9.79
N ARG A 83 12.17 -27.27 8.90
CA ARG A 83 11.76 -26.17 8.03
C ARG A 83 10.29 -26.21 7.67
N ILE A 84 9.82 -25.15 7.05
CA ILE A 84 8.47 -25.01 6.52
C ILE A 84 8.56 -24.74 5.03
N ILE A 85 7.84 -25.53 4.22
CA ILE A 85 7.77 -25.37 2.78
C ILE A 85 6.35 -24.92 2.43
N VAL A 86 6.20 -23.74 1.84
CA VAL A 86 4.90 -23.28 1.33
C VAL A 86 4.86 -23.53 -0.18
N ASN A 87 3.99 -24.42 -0.59
CA ASN A 87 3.71 -24.76 -1.99
C ASN A 87 2.52 -23.92 -2.46
N THR A 88 2.71 -23.12 -3.50
CA THR A 88 1.69 -22.20 -4.02
C THR A 88 1.84 -22.00 -5.52
N ASP A 89 0.75 -21.79 -6.24
CA ASP A 89 0.77 -21.37 -7.65
C ASP A 89 0.81 -19.84 -7.82
N SER A 90 0.83 -19.10 -6.71
CA SER A 90 0.97 -17.64 -6.70
C SER A 90 2.40 -17.20 -7.01
N MET A 91 2.64 -16.77 -8.25
CA MET A 91 3.91 -16.09 -8.59
C MET A 91 4.10 -14.82 -7.78
N TYR A 92 3.02 -14.11 -7.47
CA TYR A 92 3.06 -12.90 -6.65
C TYR A 92 3.66 -13.17 -5.26
N LEU A 93 3.27 -14.26 -4.61
CA LEU A 93 3.84 -14.70 -3.34
C LEU A 93 5.31 -15.11 -3.50
N LYS A 94 5.61 -15.96 -4.49
CA LYS A 94 6.95 -16.51 -4.73
C LYS A 94 7.99 -15.43 -4.99
N GLU A 95 7.70 -14.48 -5.86
CA GLU A 95 8.66 -13.43 -6.26
C GLU A 95 8.86 -12.37 -5.18
N ASN A 96 7.85 -12.14 -4.35
CA ASN A 96 7.87 -11.00 -3.43
C ASN A 96 8.14 -11.36 -1.96
N PHE A 97 8.12 -12.63 -1.56
CA PHE A 97 8.33 -13.01 -0.16
C PHE A 97 9.69 -12.53 0.38
N ASN A 98 10.77 -12.78 -0.35
CA ASN A 98 12.11 -12.33 0.05
C ASN A 98 12.24 -10.79 0.03
N ARG A 99 11.60 -10.13 -0.93
CA ARG A 99 11.56 -8.66 -0.97
C ARG A 99 10.80 -8.09 0.24
N ALA A 100 9.68 -8.71 0.61
CA ALA A 100 8.92 -8.34 1.81
C ALA A 100 9.74 -8.53 3.09
N LYS A 101 10.56 -9.58 3.15
CA LYS A 101 11.37 -9.91 4.32
C LYS A 101 12.61 -9.01 4.46
N TYR A 102 13.27 -8.65 3.36
CA TYR A 102 14.59 -8.03 3.40
C TYR A 102 14.71 -6.64 2.76
N GLU A 103 13.86 -6.31 1.77
CA GLU A 103 13.98 -5.06 0.99
C GLU A 103 12.96 -4.01 1.43
N TRP A 104 11.67 -4.34 1.43
CA TRP A 104 10.61 -3.37 1.70
C TRP A 104 10.63 -2.75 3.10
N PRO A 105 11.05 -3.45 4.17
CA PRO A 105 11.24 -2.81 5.47
C PRO A 105 12.26 -1.67 5.43
N LYS A 106 13.35 -1.81 4.65
CA LYS A 106 14.39 -0.78 4.50
C LYS A 106 13.86 0.46 3.78
N SER A 107 12.96 0.28 2.80
CA SER A 107 12.28 1.37 2.08
C SER A 107 11.02 1.88 2.76
N LYS A 108 10.77 1.49 4.04
CA LYS A 108 9.54 1.85 4.79
C LYS A 108 8.26 1.44 4.06
N TRP A 109 8.30 0.33 3.31
CA TRP A 109 7.18 -0.21 2.52
C TRP A 109 6.71 0.73 1.40
N LEU A 110 7.64 1.51 0.84
CA LEU A 110 7.40 2.37 -0.31
C LEU A 110 8.11 1.82 -1.55
N LYS A 111 7.46 1.97 -2.71
CA LYS A 111 8.04 1.72 -4.02
C LYS A 111 9.00 2.86 -4.42
N ARG A 112 9.73 2.71 -5.54
CA ARG A 112 10.66 3.75 -6.05
C ARG A 112 9.97 5.09 -6.38
N ASP A 113 8.69 5.04 -6.77
CA ASP A 113 7.86 6.21 -7.07
C ASP A 113 7.25 6.86 -5.82
N GLY A 114 7.59 6.36 -4.62
CA GLY A 114 7.04 6.84 -3.35
C GLY A 114 5.64 6.33 -3.01
N SER A 115 5.01 5.54 -3.88
CA SER A 115 3.72 4.91 -3.57
C SER A 115 3.89 3.75 -2.59
N PRO A 116 2.89 3.43 -1.76
CA PRO A 116 2.93 2.26 -0.88
C PRO A 116 3.03 0.95 -1.69
N VAL A 117 3.75 -0.03 -1.13
CA VAL A 117 3.72 -1.40 -1.65
C VAL A 117 2.28 -1.94 -1.58
N GLU A 118 1.84 -2.59 -2.64
CA GLU A 118 0.51 -3.19 -2.68
C GLU A 118 0.37 -4.28 -1.61
N ASN A 119 -0.77 -4.33 -0.93
CA ASN A 119 -1.05 -5.27 0.16
C ASN A 119 -0.02 -5.20 1.32
N ALA A 120 0.63 -4.06 1.55
CA ALA A 120 1.72 -3.91 2.53
C ALA A 120 1.36 -4.44 3.92
N GLU A 121 0.13 -4.23 4.40
CA GLU A 121 -0.28 -4.69 5.74
C GLU A 121 -0.37 -6.22 5.82
N ILE A 122 -0.83 -6.89 4.77
CA ILE A 122 -0.87 -8.36 4.74
C ILE A 122 0.56 -8.90 4.69
N TRP A 123 1.44 -8.29 3.88
CA TRP A 123 2.85 -8.65 3.81
C TRP A 123 3.57 -8.47 5.15
N LYS A 124 3.35 -7.36 5.85
CA LYS A 124 3.92 -7.13 7.20
C LYS A 124 3.49 -8.22 8.18
N ASN A 125 2.22 -8.57 8.13
CA ASN A 125 1.66 -9.64 8.94
C ASN A 125 2.29 -10.99 8.62
N LEU A 126 2.43 -11.33 7.34
CA LEU A 126 3.05 -12.56 6.87
C LEU A 126 4.52 -12.68 7.33
N VAL A 127 5.32 -11.63 7.12
CA VAL A 127 6.73 -11.59 7.54
C VAL A 127 6.86 -11.70 9.06
N LYS A 128 6.04 -10.98 9.83
CA LYS A 128 6.05 -11.05 11.29
C LYS A 128 5.79 -12.47 11.80
N ARG A 129 4.86 -13.19 11.18
CA ARG A 129 4.53 -14.57 11.55
C ARG A 129 5.62 -15.54 11.13
N SER A 130 6.15 -15.40 9.93
CA SER A 130 7.26 -16.24 9.47
C SER A 130 8.49 -16.14 10.40
N GLN A 131 8.76 -14.95 10.93
CA GLN A 131 9.83 -14.75 11.92
C GLN A 131 9.50 -15.41 13.27
N LYS A 132 8.24 -15.37 13.72
CA LYS A 132 7.81 -15.98 14.98
C LYS A 132 7.88 -17.52 14.98
N LEU A 133 7.77 -18.15 13.80
CA LEU A 133 7.87 -19.60 13.66
C LEU A 133 9.26 -20.13 14.07
N GLY A 134 10.30 -19.28 14.05
CA GLY A 134 11.65 -19.67 14.46
C GLY A 134 12.30 -20.73 13.56
N LYS A 135 11.71 -21.00 12.40
CA LYS A 135 12.17 -21.99 11.40
C LYS A 135 12.37 -21.32 10.04
N PRO A 136 13.28 -21.82 9.20
CA PRO A 136 13.35 -21.42 7.80
C PRO A 136 12.03 -21.65 7.09
N VAL A 137 11.56 -20.65 6.34
CA VAL A 137 10.37 -20.72 5.52
C VAL A 137 10.79 -20.52 4.07
N ASP A 138 10.52 -21.51 3.23
CA ASP A 138 10.80 -21.51 1.80
C ASP A 138 9.49 -21.49 1.02
N ILE A 139 9.39 -20.65 -0.01
CA ILE A 139 8.24 -20.59 -0.91
C ILE A 139 8.58 -21.35 -2.18
N HIS A 140 7.86 -22.42 -2.45
CA HIS A 140 7.96 -23.22 -3.67
C HIS A 140 6.78 -22.91 -4.59
N TRP A 141 7.10 -22.52 -5.82
CA TRP A 141 6.08 -22.38 -6.84
C TRP A 141 5.72 -23.75 -7.41
N VAL A 142 4.43 -24.03 -7.45
CA VAL A 142 3.88 -25.24 -8.10
C VAL A 142 3.03 -24.83 -9.30
N LYS A 143 3.08 -25.62 -10.37
CA LYS A 143 2.26 -25.33 -11.54
C LYS A 143 0.78 -25.49 -11.21
N GLY A 144 -0.01 -24.44 -11.44
CA GLY A 144 -1.45 -24.41 -11.11
C GLY A 144 -2.26 -25.54 -11.77
N HIS A 145 -3.30 -25.95 -11.09
CA HIS A 145 -4.47 -26.76 -11.53
C HIS A 145 -4.28 -28.18 -12.06
N LYS A 146 -3.13 -28.62 -12.61
CA LYS A 146 -3.13 -29.91 -13.33
C LYS A 146 -2.28 -31.04 -12.74
N SER A 147 -1.27 -30.75 -11.94
CA SER A 147 -0.29 -31.77 -11.52
C SER A 147 -0.20 -32.02 -10.01
N SER A 148 -0.52 -31.06 -9.16
CA SER A 148 -0.39 -31.14 -7.69
C SER A 148 -1.72 -31.55 -7.04
N VAL A 149 -1.71 -32.64 -6.28
CA VAL A 149 -2.87 -33.12 -5.50
C VAL A 149 -3.13 -32.14 -4.34
N GLY A 150 -2.08 -31.71 -3.65
CA GLY A 150 -2.18 -30.75 -2.52
C GLY A 150 -2.71 -29.40 -2.98
N ASN A 151 -2.25 -28.88 -4.12
CA ASN A 151 -2.78 -27.60 -4.64
C ASN A 151 -4.25 -27.70 -5.04
N LYS A 152 -4.67 -28.83 -5.63
CA LYS A 152 -6.12 -29.07 -5.94
C LYS A 152 -6.98 -29.11 -4.68
N ALA A 153 -6.49 -29.71 -3.60
CA ALA A 153 -7.19 -29.73 -2.32
C ALA A 153 -7.34 -28.33 -1.75
N ALA A 154 -6.25 -27.54 -1.76
CA ALA A 154 -6.27 -26.14 -1.33
C ALA A 154 -7.23 -25.28 -2.17
N ASP A 155 -7.23 -25.38 -3.51
CA ASP A 155 -8.17 -24.70 -4.42
C ASP A 155 -9.64 -25.05 -4.09
N LYS A 156 -9.94 -26.33 -3.91
CA LYS A 156 -11.30 -26.76 -3.53
C LYS A 156 -11.75 -26.14 -2.21
N MET A 157 -10.87 -26.11 -1.20
CA MET A 157 -11.15 -25.46 0.08
C MET A 157 -11.31 -23.94 -0.07
N ALA A 158 -10.44 -23.26 -0.84
CA ALA A 158 -10.53 -21.83 -1.08
C ALA A 158 -11.88 -21.46 -1.73
N LYS A 159 -12.32 -22.20 -2.72
CA LYS A 159 -13.63 -22.02 -3.37
C LYS A 159 -14.81 -22.24 -2.41
N ARG A 160 -14.72 -23.21 -1.51
CA ARG A 160 -15.74 -23.45 -0.47
C ARG A 160 -15.74 -22.32 0.57
N SER A 161 -14.57 -21.90 1.05
CA SER A 161 -14.40 -20.79 1.98
C SER A 161 -15.03 -19.49 1.46
N ALA A 162 -14.84 -19.16 0.18
CA ALA A 162 -15.43 -17.99 -0.45
C ALA A 162 -16.98 -18.02 -0.54
N LYS A 163 -17.58 -19.20 -0.49
CA LYS A 163 -19.04 -19.39 -0.53
C LYS A 163 -19.68 -19.47 0.85
N GLY A 164 -18.89 -19.67 1.89
CA GLY A 164 -19.33 -19.77 3.27
C GLY A 164 -19.53 -18.41 3.96
N PRO A 165 -19.60 -18.41 5.31
CA PRO A 165 -19.58 -17.20 6.11
C PRO A 165 -18.31 -16.38 5.86
N LEU A 166 -18.44 -15.04 5.81
CA LEU A 166 -17.34 -14.16 5.45
C LEU A 166 -17.00 -13.19 6.58
N ARG A 167 -15.71 -13.05 6.85
CA ARG A 167 -15.15 -11.99 7.69
C ARG A 167 -15.26 -10.61 7.01
N PRO A 168 -15.13 -9.50 7.76
CA PRO A 168 -14.98 -8.17 7.18
C PRO A 168 -13.81 -8.09 6.18
N PRO A 169 -13.75 -7.04 5.33
CA PRO A 169 -12.64 -6.84 4.42
C PRO A 169 -11.28 -6.82 5.14
N LEU A 170 -10.26 -7.46 4.56
CA LEU A 170 -8.88 -7.51 5.10
C LEU A 170 -8.23 -6.14 5.18
N THR A 171 -8.40 -5.37 4.17
CA THR A 171 -8.17 -3.96 4.23
C THR A 171 -9.43 -3.39 4.86
N VAL A 172 -9.33 -2.89 6.10
CA VAL A 172 -10.00 -1.63 6.32
C VAL A 172 -9.50 -0.82 5.15
N VAL A 173 -10.30 -0.72 4.07
CA VAL A 173 -10.23 0.43 3.23
C VAL A 173 -10.20 1.51 4.30
N SER A 174 -9.00 2.08 4.58
CA SER A 174 -9.02 3.41 5.12
C SER A 174 -9.96 4.02 4.12
N VAL A 175 -11.21 4.15 4.54
CA VAL A 175 -12.07 5.09 3.89
C VAL A 175 -11.12 6.26 3.99
N ARG A 176 -10.32 6.49 2.92
CA ARG A 176 -10.00 7.86 2.62
C ARG A 176 -11.38 8.40 2.85
N ARG A 177 -11.61 8.93 4.06
CA ARG A 177 -12.79 9.74 4.26
C ARG A 177 -12.73 10.49 2.99
N LYS A 178 -13.62 10.10 2.00
CA LYS A 178 -13.87 10.99 0.91
C LYS A 178 -14.00 12.23 1.69
N THR A 179 -12.92 13.01 1.73
CA THR A 179 -12.99 14.35 2.27
C THR A 179 -14.16 14.78 1.52
N THR A 180 -15.33 14.69 2.23
CA THR A 180 -16.70 14.75 1.72
C THR A 180 -16.50 15.55 0.50
N ASP A 181 -16.69 14.99 -0.73
CA ASP A 181 -16.28 15.64 -1.95
C ASP A 181 -16.99 16.95 -1.82
N LYS A 182 -16.28 17.89 -1.16
CA LYS A 182 -16.82 19.21 -0.91
C LYS A 182 -16.89 19.68 -2.31
N SER A 183 -18.05 19.43 -2.90
CA SER A 183 -18.32 19.71 -4.28
C SER A 183 -17.84 21.12 -4.46
N VAL A 184 -17.00 21.35 -5.46
CA VAL A 184 -16.53 22.69 -5.79
C VAL A 184 -17.78 23.56 -5.87
N GLN A 185 -18.01 24.37 -4.85
CA GLN A 185 -19.08 25.37 -4.87
C GLN A 185 -18.46 26.61 -5.49
N ARG A 186 -18.60 26.73 -6.82
CA ARG A 186 -18.13 27.91 -7.55
C ARG A 186 -18.72 29.17 -6.95
N GLY A 187 -17.85 30.16 -6.61
CA GLY A 187 -18.25 31.39 -5.98
C GLY A 187 -18.53 31.27 -4.48
N SER A 188 -18.16 30.15 -3.84
CA SER A 188 -18.28 29.98 -2.39
C SER A 188 -17.29 30.86 -1.62
N VAL A 189 -16.23 31.35 -2.28
CA VAL A 189 -15.27 32.31 -1.74
C VAL A 189 -15.51 33.66 -2.41
N ILE A 190 -16.15 34.58 -1.69
CA ILE A 190 -16.37 35.94 -2.21
C ILE A 190 -15.00 36.65 -2.25
N LEU A 191 -14.63 37.11 -3.44
CA LEU A 191 -13.35 37.75 -3.69
C LEU A 191 -13.47 39.27 -3.62
N SER A 192 -12.54 39.89 -2.91
CA SER A 192 -12.44 41.33 -2.69
C SER A 192 -10.98 41.83 -2.74
N GLY A 193 -10.13 41.16 -3.51
CA GLY A 193 -8.71 41.47 -3.56
C GLY A 193 -7.91 41.06 -2.31
N GLN A 194 -8.46 40.12 -1.54
CA GLN A 194 -7.87 39.70 -0.27
C GLN A 194 -6.70 38.73 -0.45
N ARG A 195 -5.89 38.64 0.59
CA ARG A 195 -4.82 37.63 0.73
C ARG A 195 -5.36 36.42 1.48
N LEU A 196 -5.12 35.22 0.94
CA LEU A 196 -5.56 33.97 1.54
C LEU A 196 -4.42 32.95 1.62
N SER A 197 -4.42 32.15 2.67
CA SER A 197 -3.68 30.92 2.68
C SER A 197 -4.56 29.84 2.05
N VAL A 198 -4.09 29.21 0.99
CA VAL A 198 -4.83 28.20 0.25
C VAL A 198 -4.02 26.94 0.09
N ARG A 199 -4.68 25.77 0.04
CA ARG A 199 -4.11 24.51 -0.39
C ARG A 199 -4.58 24.22 -1.81
N ILE A 200 -3.65 23.94 -2.71
CA ILE A 200 -3.98 23.46 -4.05
C ILE A 200 -4.34 22.00 -3.95
N ILE A 201 -5.55 21.65 -4.40
CA ILE A 201 -6.05 20.26 -4.36
C ILE A 201 -5.79 19.59 -5.70
N VAL A 202 -6.12 20.27 -6.81
CA VAL A 202 -5.95 19.79 -8.19
C VAL A 202 -5.53 20.94 -9.09
N THR A 203 -4.61 20.65 -9.99
CA THR A 203 -4.12 21.57 -11.03
C THR A 203 -4.46 21.02 -12.41
N GLU A 204 -5.07 21.85 -13.25
CA GLU A 204 -5.39 21.54 -14.64
C GLU A 204 -4.83 22.63 -15.56
N ARG A 205 -4.04 22.26 -16.58
CA ARG A 205 -3.52 23.22 -17.55
C ARG A 205 -4.49 23.41 -18.70
N LEU A 206 -4.95 24.63 -18.91
CA LEU A 206 -5.79 24.99 -20.04
C LEU A 206 -4.92 25.53 -21.18
N ASN A 207 -4.57 24.64 -22.14
CA ASN A 207 -3.59 24.92 -23.18
C ASN A 207 -4.04 26.09 -24.13
N VAL A 208 -5.31 26.18 -24.41
CA VAL A 208 -5.86 27.22 -25.30
C VAL A 208 -5.69 28.62 -24.70
N GLN A 209 -5.84 28.76 -23.40
CA GLN A 209 -5.78 30.05 -22.71
C GLN A 209 -4.40 30.30 -22.05
N LYS A 210 -3.48 29.33 -22.10
CA LYS A 210 -2.13 29.36 -21.45
C LYS A 210 -2.21 29.69 -19.96
N VAL A 211 -3.28 29.29 -19.28
CA VAL A 211 -3.50 29.49 -17.84
C VAL A 211 -3.68 28.14 -17.12
N TRP A 212 -3.44 28.16 -15.82
CA TRP A 212 -3.71 27.07 -14.92
C TRP A 212 -5.06 27.28 -14.25
N LYS A 213 -5.86 26.23 -14.13
CA LYS A 213 -7.08 26.16 -13.32
C LYS A 213 -6.78 25.38 -12.07
N TYR A 214 -7.10 25.94 -10.94
CA TYR A 214 -6.87 25.40 -9.61
C TYR A 214 -8.18 25.10 -8.90
N LYS A 215 -8.30 23.88 -8.36
CA LYS A 215 -9.22 23.58 -7.26
C LYS A 215 -8.45 23.84 -5.98
N TYR A 216 -8.91 24.73 -5.12
CA TYR A 216 -8.21 25.11 -3.89
C TYR A 216 -9.13 25.11 -2.69
N GLU A 217 -8.56 24.87 -1.50
CA GLU A 217 -9.19 24.96 -0.18
C GLU A 217 -8.65 26.18 0.55
N VAL A 218 -9.51 26.98 1.19
CA VAL A 218 -9.10 28.12 2.03
C VAL A 218 -8.63 27.63 3.40
N LEU A 219 -7.38 27.94 3.75
CA LEU A 219 -6.74 27.56 5.02
C LEU A 219 -6.68 28.71 6.04
N SER A 220 -6.97 29.95 5.65
CA SER A 220 -6.94 31.11 6.54
C SER A 220 -8.02 30.98 7.62
N LYS A 221 -7.60 30.69 8.87
CA LYS A 221 -8.52 30.48 10.01
C LYS A 221 -9.36 31.70 10.34
N SER A 222 -8.86 32.91 10.06
CA SER A 222 -9.57 34.17 10.23
C SER A 222 -10.54 34.52 9.11
N SER A 223 -10.54 33.74 8.02
CA SER A 223 -11.46 33.95 6.90
C SER A 223 -12.81 33.32 7.16
N LEU A 224 -13.89 34.03 6.81
CA LEU A 224 -15.25 33.49 6.80
C LEU A 224 -15.41 32.29 5.87
N PHE A 225 -14.48 32.13 4.92
CA PHE A 225 -14.47 31.06 3.92
C PHE A 225 -13.54 29.90 4.31
N HIS A 226 -13.08 29.83 5.56
CA HIS A 226 -12.21 28.74 6.03
C HIS A 226 -12.80 27.38 5.72
N GLY A 227 -12.02 26.52 5.05
CA GLY A 227 -12.42 25.19 4.64
C GLY A 227 -13.32 25.11 3.40
N ASN A 228 -13.70 26.25 2.78
CA ASN A 228 -14.39 26.26 1.51
C ASN A 228 -13.46 25.83 0.38
N ILE A 229 -14.03 25.11 -0.59
CA ILE A 229 -13.31 24.65 -1.78
C ILE A 229 -13.92 25.34 -2.99
N ASP A 230 -13.09 26.09 -3.71
CA ASP A 230 -13.49 26.83 -4.89
C ASP A 230 -12.48 26.65 -6.04
N LEU A 231 -12.75 27.29 -7.17
CA LEU A 231 -11.88 27.30 -8.36
C LEU A 231 -11.27 28.68 -8.54
N ALA A 232 -10.02 28.71 -9.05
CA ALA A 232 -9.39 29.95 -9.50
C ALA A 232 -8.49 29.66 -10.70
N PHE A 233 -8.17 30.72 -11.46
CA PHE A 233 -7.28 30.66 -12.62
C PHE A 233 -6.00 31.49 -12.33
N SER A 234 -4.87 31.09 -12.90
CA SER A 234 -3.63 31.85 -12.79
C SER A 234 -2.66 31.52 -13.94
N GLN A 235 -1.75 32.44 -14.22
CA GLN A 235 -0.56 32.15 -15.04
C GLN A 235 0.58 31.55 -14.24
N LEU A 236 0.53 31.65 -12.90
CA LEU A 236 1.52 31.07 -11.98
C LEU A 236 1.37 29.56 -11.94
N GLN A 237 2.47 28.82 -11.92
CA GLN A 237 2.48 27.37 -11.74
C GLN A 237 2.60 27.03 -10.26
N LEU A 238 1.52 26.54 -9.66
CA LEU A 238 1.45 26.03 -8.30
C LEU A 238 1.31 24.50 -8.31
N ARG A 239 1.77 23.84 -7.27
CA ARG A 239 1.84 22.36 -7.19
C ARG A 239 0.67 21.79 -6.41
N ASP A 240 0.15 20.63 -6.84
CA ASP A 240 -0.88 19.89 -6.15
C ASP A 240 -0.42 19.44 -4.74
N GLY A 241 -1.34 19.51 -3.78
CA GLY A 241 -1.08 19.15 -2.38
C GLY A 241 -0.31 20.20 -1.59
N HIS A 242 0.25 21.23 -2.22
CA HIS A 242 1.00 22.29 -1.57
C HIS A 242 0.11 23.44 -1.11
N SER A 243 0.58 24.17 -0.10
CA SER A 243 -0.14 25.30 0.47
C SER A 243 0.62 26.60 0.20
N TYR A 244 -0.12 27.66 -0.16
CA TYR A 244 0.45 28.92 -0.57
C TYR A 244 -0.26 30.09 0.09
N PHE A 245 0.48 31.18 0.35
CA PHE A 245 -0.10 32.46 0.69
C PHE A 245 -0.18 33.31 -0.58
N VAL A 246 -1.41 33.59 -1.02
CA VAL A 246 -1.72 34.16 -2.33
C VAL A 246 -2.56 35.43 -2.23
N LEU A 247 -2.48 36.27 -3.27
CA LEU A 247 -3.39 37.40 -3.51
C LEU A 247 -4.43 36.97 -4.52
N MET A 248 -5.70 37.11 -4.17
CA MET A 248 -6.83 36.90 -5.07
C MET A 248 -7.22 38.22 -5.74
N ASN A 249 -7.88 38.14 -6.91
CA ASN A 249 -8.54 39.32 -7.49
C ASN A 249 -9.83 39.66 -6.71
N ASP A 250 -10.56 40.67 -7.18
CA ASP A 250 -11.81 41.16 -6.63
C ASP A 250 -13.08 40.72 -7.43
N ASP A 251 -12.88 39.86 -8.42
CA ASP A 251 -13.97 39.34 -9.27
C ASP A 251 -14.31 37.88 -8.92
N THR A 252 -15.37 37.68 -8.14
CA THR A 252 -15.85 36.33 -7.75
C THR A 252 -16.39 35.53 -8.95
N LYS A 253 -16.84 36.18 -10.02
CA LYS A 253 -17.36 35.48 -11.24
C LYS A 253 -16.22 34.95 -12.10
N ASN A 254 -15.05 35.64 -12.05
CA ASN A 254 -13.83 35.21 -12.75
C ASN A 254 -12.64 35.17 -11.78
N PRO A 255 -12.61 34.19 -10.87
CA PRO A 255 -11.67 34.12 -9.77
C PRO A 255 -10.24 33.87 -10.29
N ARG A 256 -9.29 34.71 -9.84
CA ARG A 256 -7.89 34.62 -10.24
C ARG A 256 -6.94 34.71 -9.04
N ILE A 257 -5.88 33.89 -9.06
CA ILE A 257 -4.71 34.07 -8.22
C ILE A 257 -3.76 35.02 -8.96
N LEU A 258 -3.60 36.23 -8.44
CA LEU A 258 -2.79 37.26 -9.06
C LEU A 258 -1.30 37.14 -8.67
N LYS A 259 -1.03 36.79 -7.42
CA LYS A 259 0.34 36.70 -6.87
C LYS A 259 0.44 35.59 -5.85
N CYS A 260 1.57 34.90 -5.86
CA CYS A 260 1.99 33.97 -4.80
C CYS A 260 3.14 34.63 -4.04
N TYR A 261 2.96 34.81 -2.73
CA TYR A 261 3.98 35.44 -1.88
C TYR A 261 4.98 34.41 -1.34
N ARG A 262 4.47 33.25 -0.92
CA ARG A 262 5.29 32.17 -0.37
C ARG A 262 4.52 30.86 -0.30
N GLU A 263 5.27 29.77 -0.28
CA GLU A 263 4.75 28.46 0.11
C GLU A 263 4.63 28.39 1.64
N VAL A 264 3.51 27.85 2.13
CA VAL A 264 3.21 27.75 3.57
C VAL A 264 3.47 26.32 4.01
N MET A 265 4.44 26.15 4.91
CA MET A 265 4.66 24.85 5.56
C MET A 265 3.64 24.64 6.68
N LEU A 266 2.75 23.70 6.53
CA LEU A 266 1.84 23.31 7.61
C LEU A 266 2.57 22.33 8.54
N ARG A 267 2.77 22.71 9.79
CA ARG A 267 3.35 21.81 10.81
C ARG A 267 2.40 20.61 10.99
N GLY A 268 2.92 19.40 10.79
CA GLY A 268 2.21 18.15 11.09
C GLY A 268 1.61 17.38 9.89
N ILE A 269 1.77 17.82 8.63
CA ILE A 269 1.38 17.07 7.44
C ILE A 269 2.66 16.71 6.67
N PRO A 270 2.95 15.41 6.40
CA PRO A 270 4.09 15.03 5.57
C PRO A 270 3.91 15.60 4.16
N GLN A 271 4.88 16.41 3.71
CA GLN A 271 4.95 16.90 2.34
C GLN A 271 5.50 15.79 1.43
N PRO A 272 4.99 15.61 0.22
CA PRO A 272 5.59 14.69 -0.74
C PRO A 272 7.02 15.17 -1.09
N GLY A 273 7.95 14.26 -0.95
CA GLY A 273 9.40 14.29 -1.04
C GLY A 273 10.09 15.49 -1.72
N LYS A 274 10.94 16.16 -0.95
CA LYS A 274 12.07 16.93 -1.52
C LYS A 274 13.10 15.92 -2.05
N ALA A 275 13.29 15.87 -3.36
CA ALA A 275 14.52 15.37 -3.95
C ALA A 275 15.67 16.29 -3.48
N LYS A 276 16.64 15.73 -2.75
CA LYS A 276 17.89 16.42 -2.43
C LYS A 276 18.64 16.63 -3.75
N SER A 277 18.68 17.84 -4.24
CA SER A 277 19.70 18.26 -5.21
C SER A 277 20.97 18.56 -4.43
N ASP A 278 21.96 17.71 -4.57
CA ASP A 278 23.33 17.98 -4.11
C ASP A 278 23.93 19.12 -4.97
N LEU A 279 23.83 20.33 -4.45
CA LEU A 279 24.64 21.45 -4.91
C LEU A 279 25.90 21.49 -4.03
N LYS A 280 26.97 20.88 -4.53
CA LYS A 280 28.33 21.16 -4.06
C LYS A 280 28.65 22.62 -4.39
N SER A 281 28.71 23.47 -3.38
CA SER A 281 29.28 24.80 -3.48
C SER A 281 30.81 24.66 -3.59
N VAL A 282 31.34 24.98 -4.76
CA VAL A 282 32.78 25.22 -4.96
C VAL A 282 33.06 26.61 -4.41
N ALA A 283 33.83 26.66 -3.32
CA ALA A 283 34.36 27.93 -2.79
C ALA A 283 35.51 28.42 -3.72
N PRO A 284 35.62 29.73 -3.96
CA PRO A 284 36.75 30.28 -4.75
C PRO A 284 38.03 30.26 -3.92
N GLN A 285 39.08 29.69 -4.48
CA GLN A 285 40.46 29.80 -3.94
C GLN A 285 40.96 31.23 -4.08
N VAL A 286 41.30 31.84 -2.97
CA VAL A 286 42.05 33.09 -2.91
C VAL A 286 43.54 32.75 -3.11
N VAL A 287 44.10 33.24 -4.20
CA VAL A 287 45.54 33.16 -4.47
C VAL A 287 46.18 34.37 -3.76
N SER A 288 46.91 34.11 -2.68
CA SER A 288 47.77 35.11 -2.04
C SER A 288 49.14 35.04 -2.71
N GLY A 289 49.46 36.05 -3.54
CA GLY A 289 50.80 36.29 -4.00
C GLY A 289 51.57 37.08 -2.91
N SER A 290 52.73 36.54 -2.54
CA SER A 290 53.71 37.27 -1.73
C SER A 290 54.80 37.83 -2.65
N PRO A 291 55.27 39.10 -2.44
CA PRO A 291 56.38 39.59 -3.23
C PRO A 291 57.72 39.25 -2.57
N SER A 292 58.63 38.80 -3.37
CA SER A 292 60.03 38.60 -3.06
C SER A 292 60.79 39.89 -3.15
N SER A 293 61.56 40.16 -2.13
CA SER A 293 62.80 40.94 -2.18
C SER A 293 63.99 40.01 -2.01
#